data_e9f29bbad1420e730da3c66e89351db5
#
_entry.id   e9f29bbad1420e730da3c66e89351db5
#
_cell.length_a   1.000
_cell.length_b   1.000
_cell.length_c   1.000
_cell.angle_alpha   90.00
_cell.angle_beta   90.00
_cell.angle_gamma   90.00
#
_symmetry.space_group_name_H-M   'P 1'
#
loop_
_entity.id
_entity.type
_entity.pdbx_description
1 polymer ?
#
loop_
_entity_poly.entity_id
_entity_poly.type
_entity_poly.pdbx_seq_one_letter_code
_entity_poly.pdbx_strand_id
1 'polypeptide(L)' 'MEDPRRTARNLIRSRTIDLEDLWIKYWAHGGNAPIFELDAYVFEIQEGHPFELRILSWALEDLGVDAAL' A
#
# COMPACT_ATOMS: atom_id res chain seq x y z
N MET A 1 -7.45 10.79 -9.88
CA MET A 1 -6.49 9.75 -9.49
C MET A 1 -6.66 9.46 -8.02
N GLU A 2 -6.96 8.23 -7.66
CA GLU A 2 -7.09 7.88 -6.26
C GLU A 2 -5.72 7.66 -5.63
N ASP A 3 -5.59 8.11 -4.39
CA ASP A 3 -4.39 7.87 -3.61
C ASP A 3 -4.34 6.37 -3.26
N PRO A 4 -3.28 5.64 -3.66
CA PRO A 4 -3.17 4.21 -3.34
C PRO A 4 -3.22 3.93 -1.84
N ARG A 5 -2.84 4.88 -1.00
CA ARG A 5 -2.94 4.72 0.45
C ARG A 5 -4.39 4.60 0.91
N ARG A 6 -5.28 5.39 0.31
CA ARG A 6 -6.71 5.31 0.62
C ARG A 6 -7.28 3.96 0.20
N THR A 7 -6.93 3.51 -1.00
CA THR A 7 -7.36 2.21 -1.50
C THR A 7 -6.88 1.09 -0.57
N ALA A 8 -5.60 1.11 -0.21
CA ALA A 8 -5.03 0.12 0.70
C ALA A 8 -5.73 0.12 2.05
N ARG A 9 -5.98 1.31 2.61
CA ARG A 9 -6.65 1.45 3.90
C ARG A 9 -8.05 0.84 3.88
N ASN A 10 -8.81 1.14 2.85
CA ASN A 10 -10.17 0.63 2.72
C ASN A 10 -10.19 -0.89 2.59
N LEU A 11 -9.26 -1.44 1.81
CA LEU A 11 -9.16 -2.89 1.61
C LEU A 11 -8.72 -3.62 2.87
N ILE A 12 -7.83 -3.04 3.65
CA ILE A 12 -7.39 -3.61 4.91
C ILE A 12 -8.53 -3.56 5.94
N ARG A 13 -9.24 -2.45 6.01
CA ARG A 13 -10.38 -2.29 6.93
C ARG A 13 -11.52 -3.25 6.60
N SER A 14 -11.75 -3.49 5.33
CA SER A 14 -12.79 -4.44 4.89
C SER A 14 -12.33 -5.89 4.93
N ARG A 15 -11.08 -6.11 5.31
CA ARG A 15 -10.44 -7.44 5.36
C ARG A 15 -10.36 -8.12 3.99
N THR A 16 -10.40 -7.35 2.93
CA THR A 16 -10.18 -7.85 1.57
C THR A 16 -8.72 -8.23 1.37
N ILE A 17 -7.81 -7.48 1.98
CA ILE A 17 -6.38 -7.80 2.01
C ILE A 17 -5.86 -7.65 3.44
N ASP A 18 -4.77 -8.34 3.75
CA ASP A 18 -4.07 -8.17 5.02
C ASP A 18 -2.90 -7.21 4.85
N LEU A 19 -2.61 -6.43 5.89
CA LEU A 19 -1.48 -5.53 5.89
C LEU A 19 -0.17 -6.28 5.63
N GLU A 20 -0.02 -7.47 6.19
CA GLU A 20 1.17 -8.28 6.01
C GLU A 20 1.37 -8.68 4.54
N ASP A 21 0.30 -9.08 3.87
CA ASP A 21 0.37 -9.43 2.45
C ASP A 21 0.75 -8.21 1.60
N LEU A 22 0.17 -7.07 1.93
CA LEU A 22 0.51 -5.82 1.25
C LEU A 22 1.98 -5.46 1.47
N TRP A 23 2.47 -5.62 2.69
CA TRP A 23 3.85 -5.33 3.02
C TRP A 23 4.83 -6.22 2.25
N ILE A 24 4.54 -7.51 2.12
CA ILE A 24 5.37 -8.45 1.36
C ILE A 24 5.49 -8.00 -0.09
N LYS A 25 4.37 -7.61 -0.70
CA LYS A 25 4.38 -7.12 -2.10
C LYS A 25 5.08 -5.78 -2.23
N TYR A 26 4.84 -4.88 -1.27
CA TYR A 26 5.54 -3.60 -1.21
C TYR A 26 7.06 -3.81 -1.15
N TRP A 27 7.51 -4.72 -0.31
CA TRP A 27 8.92 -5.03 -0.17
C TRP A 27 9.49 -5.64 -1.44
N ALA A 28 8.72 -6.50 -2.10
CA ALA A 28 9.12 -7.14 -3.36
C ALA A 28 9.33 -6.12 -4.49
N HIS A 29 8.64 -5.00 -4.44
CA HIS A 29 8.78 -3.94 -5.43
C HIS A 29 9.81 -2.86 -5.06
N GLY A 30 10.62 -3.12 -4.06
CA GLY A 30 11.71 -2.23 -3.70
C GLY A 30 11.47 -1.35 -2.49
N GLY A 31 10.33 -1.51 -1.82
CA GLY A 31 10.09 -0.83 -0.55
C GLY A 31 11.03 -1.38 0.52
N ASN A 32 11.48 -0.53 1.43
CA ASN A 32 12.42 -0.94 2.47
C ASN A 32 11.98 -0.56 3.88
N ALA A 33 10.75 -0.08 4.03
CA ALA A 33 10.22 0.26 5.34
C ALA A 33 9.73 -1.01 6.06
N PRO A 34 9.93 -1.10 7.38
CA PRO A 34 9.34 -2.21 8.15
C PRO A 34 7.81 -2.10 8.17
N ILE A 35 7.17 -3.20 8.51
CA ILE A 35 5.70 -3.28 8.43
C ILE A 35 4.99 -2.22 9.28
N PHE A 36 5.54 -1.86 10.43
CA PHE A 36 4.89 -0.85 11.27
C PHE A 36 4.98 0.56 10.67
N GLU A 37 6.02 0.83 9.88
CA GLU A 37 6.10 2.10 9.16
C GLU A 37 5.13 2.13 7.98
N LEU A 38 4.97 1.01 7.30
CA LEU A 38 3.96 0.92 6.24
C LEU A 38 2.57 1.12 6.79
N ASP A 39 2.27 0.54 7.95
CA ASP A 39 1.02 0.74 8.65
C ASP A 39 0.75 2.22 8.92
N ALA A 40 1.73 2.91 9.48
CA ALA A 40 1.62 4.34 9.75
C ALA A 40 1.44 5.14 8.46
N TYR A 41 2.16 4.78 7.42
CA TYR A 41 2.08 5.45 6.12
C TYR A 41 0.69 5.31 5.51
N VAL A 42 0.08 4.14 5.61
CA VAL A 42 -1.25 3.87 5.05
C VAL A 42 -2.34 4.53 5.89
N PHE A 43 -2.26 4.45 7.22
CA PHE A 43 -3.34 4.87 8.10
C PHE A 43 -3.22 6.30 8.63
N GLU A 44 -2.03 6.85 8.72
CA GLU A 44 -1.83 8.21 9.24
C GLU A 44 -1.76 9.27 8.15
N ILE A 45 -1.78 8.87 6.91
CA ILE A 45 -1.78 9.79 5.75
C ILE A 45 -0.64 10.81 5.85
N GLN A 46 0.55 10.33 6.12
CA GLN A 46 1.72 11.19 6.03
C GLN A 46 2.01 11.49 4.57
N GLU A 47 2.57 12.66 4.29
CA GLU A 47 2.98 12.97 2.94
C GLU A 47 3.98 11.93 2.47
N GLY A 48 3.58 11.17 1.47
CA GLY A 48 4.42 10.13 0.92
C GLY A 48 5.28 10.64 -0.22
N HIS A 49 6.47 10.10 -0.33
CA HIS A 49 7.30 10.32 -1.48
C HIS A 49 6.61 9.71 -2.71
N PRO A 50 6.59 10.39 -3.89
CA PRO A 50 5.93 9.82 -5.07
C PRO A 50 6.40 8.44 -5.44
N PHE A 51 7.65 8.11 -5.18
CA PHE A 51 8.20 6.78 -5.44
C PHE A 51 7.51 5.72 -4.58
N GLU A 52 7.26 6.02 -3.32
CA GLU A 52 6.59 5.08 -2.41
C GLU A 52 5.12 4.87 -2.79
N LEU A 53 4.45 5.90 -3.27
CA LEU A 53 3.09 5.77 -3.76
C LEU A 53 3.03 4.83 -4.96
N ARG A 54 4.02 4.90 -5.83
CA ARG A 54 4.11 4.02 -6.98
C ARG A 54 4.35 2.57 -6.57
N ILE A 55 5.24 2.34 -5.61
CA ILE A 55 5.51 1.00 -5.07
C ILE A 55 4.23 0.42 -4.47
N LEU A 56 3.50 1.22 -3.72
CA LEU A 56 2.26 0.78 -3.10
C LEU A 56 1.22 0.43 -4.15
N SER A 57 1.13 1.20 -5.22
CA SER A 57 0.24 0.91 -6.35
C SER A 57 0.57 -0.43 -6.98
N TRP A 58 1.85 -0.70 -7.22
CA TRP A 58 2.29 -1.99 -7.78
C TRP A 58 1.99 -3.15 -6.85
N ALA A 59 2.18 -2.95 -5.55
CA ALA A 59 1.86 -3.98 -4.55
C ALA A 59 0.38 -4.34 -4.58
N LEU A 60 -0.49 -3.34 -4.69
CA LEU A 60 -1.93 -3.56 -4.78
C LEU A 60 -2.29 -4.31 -6.05
N GLU A 61 -1.67 -3.97 -7.17
CA GLU A 61 -1.90 -4.68 -8.43
C GLU A 61 -1.52 -6.16 -8.32
N ASP A 62 -0.41 -6.46 -7.64
CA ASP A 62 0.01 -7.85 -7.42
C ASP A 62 -1.00 -8.64 -6.59
N LEU A 63 -1.75 -7.96 -5.74
CA LEU A 63 -2.81 -8.60 -4.94
C LEU A 63 -4.13 -8.69 -5.69
N GLY A 64 -4.14 -8.35 -6.98
CA GLY A 64 -5.32 -8.41 -7.81
C GLY A 64 -6.27 -7.24 -7.65
N VAL A 65 -5.82 -6.18 -7.00
CA VAL A 65 -6.61 -4.97 -6.84
C VAL A 65 -6.43 -4.09 -8.05
N ASP A 66 -7.54 -3.74 -8.70
CA ASP A 66 -7.50 -2.79 -9.79
C ASP A 66 -7.37 -1.38 -9.21
N ALA A 67 -6.13 -1.01 -8.91
CA ALA A 67 -5.83 0.34 -8.49
C ALA A 67 -5.70 1.20 -9.75
N ALA A 68 -6.82 1.50 -10.37
CA ALA A 68 -6.84 2.31 -11.57
C ALA A 68 -6.31 3.70 -11.25
N LEU A 69 -5.09 3.91 -11.61
CA LEU A 69 -4.47 5.22 -11.52
C LEU A 69 -4.84 6.04 -12.75
#